data_0ddc36699db177fc8f530b74b31c8afe
#
_entry.id   0ddc36699db177fc8f530b74b31c8afe
#
_cell.length_a   1.000
_cell.length_b   1.000
_cell.length_c   1.000
_cell.angle_alpha   90.00
_cell.angle_beta   90.00
_cell.angle_gamma   90.00
#
_symmetry.space_group_name_H-M   'P 1'
#
loop_
_entity.id
_entity.type
_entity.pdbx_description
1 polymer ?
#
loop_
_entity_poly.entity_id
_entity_poly.type
_entity_poly.pdbx_seq_one_letter_code
_entity_poly.pdbx_strand_id
1 'polypeptide(L)'
;MPDATELDLGFKGAASLSPGTAKTMVEAISEGMKVLRNGEILAVSPSFDARSVDFGSGPVSATIIPWGDLATAYWQTGIPNISVYTPGKSSKAQDLILPLIQTAMKSTKLQGMVKKRIQKRVTGPDEASRAQSPTLVWGEARNAQGQSRTCRVETPNGYTVTMDGILLSAEFLLQYDGAGGCFTPAQLMGADVVERLPGTSELSLSET
;
A
#
# COMPACT_ATOMS: atom_id res chain seq x y z
N MET A 1 -4.86 -18.29 -6.29
CA MET A 1 -3.94 -19.32 -5.74
C MET A 1 -4.42 -19.68 -4.33
N PRO A 2 -5.25 -20.70 -4.17
CA PRO A 2 -5.88 -21.04 -2.88
C PRO A 2 -4.89 -21.58 -1.84
N ASP A 3 -3.76 -22.10 -2.30
CA ASP A 3 -2.68 -22.68 -1.51
C ASP A 3 -1.52 -21.71 -1.26
N ALA A 4 -1.72 -20.42 -1.50
CA ALA A 4 -0.69 -19.41 -1.27
C ALA A 4 -0.35 -19.28 0.21
N THR A 5 0.94 -19.25 0.51
CA THR A 5 1.49 -19.05 1.86
C THR A 5 2.17 -17.69 2.02
N GLU A 6 2.46 -17.01 0.92
CA GLU A 6 3.08 -15.71 0.89
C GLU A 6 2.34 -14.77 -0.07
N LEU A 7 2.23 -13.50 0.28
CA LEU A 7 1.66 -12.46 -0.53
C LEU A 7 2.52 -11.19 -0.43
N ASP A 8 3.07 -10.78 -1.54
CA ASP A 8 3.76 -9.52 -1.67
C ASP A 8 2.88 -8.54 -2.45
N LEU A 9 2.64 -7.38 -1.88
CA LEU A 9 1.87 -6.30 -2.47
C LEU A 9 2.76 -5.10 -2.70
N GLY A 10 2.43 -4.25 -3.64
CA GLY A 10 3.18 -3.04 -3.83
C GLY A 10 2.50 -2.05 -4.75
N PHE A 11 2.87 -0.78 -4.60
CA PHE A 11 2.39 0.27 -5.48
C PHE A 11 3.48 1.30 -5.75
N LYS A 12 3.46 1.80 -6.97
CA LYS A 12 4.30 2.90 -7.46
C LYS A 12 3.37 4.02 -7.90
N GLY A 13 3.25 5.04 -7.07
CA GLY A 13 2.36 6.18 -7.30
C GLY A 13 3.12 7.50 -7.39
N ALA A 14 2.37 8.59 -7.47
CA ALA A 14 2.89 9.95 -7.59
C ALA A 14 3.70 10.39 -6.37
N ALA A 15 4.69 11.22 -6.64
CA ALA A 15 5.59 11.76 -5.63
C ALA A 15 4.96 12.83 -4.71
N SER A 16 3.77 13.36 -5.04
CA SER A 16 3.14 14.43 -4.26
C SER A 16 2.10 13.88 -3.28
N LEU A 17 2.28 14.22 -2.01
CA LEU A 17 1.40 13.78 -0.92
C LEU A 17 0.49 14.92 -0.47
N SER A 18 -0.73 14.60 -0.05
CA SER A 18 -1.58 15.56 0.64
C SER A 18 -1.03 15.90 2.03
N PRO A 19 -1.38 17.05 2.60
CA PRO A 19 -1.00 17.38 3.98
C PRO A 19 -1.46 16.33 5.00
N GLY A 20 -2.61 15.71 4.76
CA GLY A 20 -3.13 14.62 5.60
C GLY A 20 -2.21 13.40 5.56
N THR A 21 -1.96 12.87 4.37
CA THR A 21 -1.07 11.70 4.16
C THR A 21 0.33 11.96 4.71
N ALA A 22 0.90 13.14 4.46
CA ALA A 22 2.22 13.49 4.97
C ALA A 22 2.26 13.53 6.51
N LYS A 23 1.20 13.99 7.18
CA LYS A 23 1.10 13.97 8.65
C LYS A 23 0.98 12.54 9.20
N THR A 24 0.18 11.69 8.56
CA THR A 24 0.05 10.26 8.93
C THR A 24 1.39 9.54 8.79
N MET A 25 2.16 9.83 7.72
CA MET A 25 3.51 9.27 7.57
C MET A 25 4.46 9.70 8.70
N VAL A 26 4.36 10.93 9.20
CA VAL A 26 5.14 11.39 10.36
C VAL A 26 4.82 10.57 11.62
N GLU A 27 3.56 10.21 11.81
CA GLU A 27 3.14 9.31 12.90
C GLU A 27 3.69 7.90 12.71
N ALA A 28 3.58 7.36 11.50
CA ALA A 28 4.04 6.03 11.16
C ALA A 28 5.58 5.86 11.30
N ILE A 29 6.37 6.94 11.18
CA ILE A 29 7.84 6.85 11.38
C ILE A 29 8.17 6.26 12.75
N SER A 30 7.46 6.64 13.81
CA SER A 30 7.71 6.14 15.17
C SER A 30 7.40 4.66 15.34
N GLU A 31 6.56 4.10 14.47
CA GLU A 31 6.13 2.70 14.50
C GLU A 31 7.09 1.76 13.76
N GLY A 32 7.92 2.28 12.88
CA GLY A 32 8.91 1.54 12.10
C GLY A 32 8.31 0.74 10.93
N MET A 33 9.18 -0.02 10.27
CA MET A 33 8.77 -0.93 9.19
C MET A 33 8.12 -2.17 9.77
N LYS A 34 7.08 -2.68 9.12
CA LYS A 34 6.31 -3.83 9.58
C LYS A 34 6.02 -4.78 8.43
N VAL A 35 5.94 -6.05 8.75
CA VAL A 35 5.47 -7.14 7.87
C VAL A 35 4.52 -8.03 8.64
N LEU A 36 3.72 -8.81 7.94
CA LEU A 36 2.97 -9.92 8.55
C LEU A 36 3.77 -11.21 8.34
N ARG A 37 3.98 -11.97 9.41
CA ARG A 37 4.61 -13.30 9.36
C ARG A 37 3.87 -14.24 10.32
N ASN A 38 3.48 -15.40 9.81
CA ASN A 38 2.67 -16.39 10.55
C ASN A 38 1.40 -15.79 11.18
N GLY A 39 0.77 -14.82 10.49
CA GLY A 39 -0.43 -14.13 10.97
C GLY A 39 -0.17 -13.03 12.02
N GLU A 40 1.08 -12.74 12.36
CA GLU A 40 1.45 -11.71 13.34
C GLU A 40 2.20 -10.56 12.67
N ILE A 41 1.89 -9.32 13.10
CA ILE A 41 2.59 -8.12 12.64
C ILE A 41 3.91 -7.99 13.39
N LEU A 42 5.02 -8.07 12.67
CA LEU A 42 6.37 -7.98 13.21
C LEU A 42 7.06 -6.69 12.74
N ALA A 43 7.81 -6.06 13.65
CA ALA A 43 8.71 -4.97 13.31
C ALA A 43 9.99 -5.51 12.65
N VAL A 44 10.45 -4.84 11.60
CA VAL A 44 11.63 -5.22 10.83
C VAL A 44 12.53 -4.01 10.57
N SER A 45 13.79 -4.28 10.15
CA SER A 45 14.70 -3.20 9.75
C SER A 45 14.31 -2.61 8.39
N PRO A 46 14.71 -1.37 8.08
CA PRO A 46 14.47 -0.74 6.77
C PRO A 46 15.03 -1.52 5.59
N SER A 47 16.16 -2.22 5.78
CA SER A 47 16.79 -3.04 4.73
C SER A 47 16.25 -4.46 4.65
N PHE A 48 15.30 -4.82 5.52
CA PHE A 48 14.66 -6.13 5.49
C PHE A 48 14.01 -6.35 4.13
N ASP A 49 14.38 -7.44 3.47
CA ASP A 49 13.80 -7.90 2.21
C ASP A 49 13.69 -6.82 1.10
N ALA A 50 14.71 -5.93 1.02
CA ALA A 50 14.81 -5.01 -0.09
C ALA A 50 15.03 -5.78 -1.39
N ARG A 51 14.16 -5.58 -2.37
CA ARG A 51 14.14 -6.38 -3.61
C ARG A 51 13.88 -5.53 -4.85
N SER A 52 14.05 -6.14 -6.00
CA SER A 52 13.62 -5.55 -7.27
C SER A 52 12.20 -6.00 -7.57
N VAL A 53 11.32 -5.04 -7.88
CA VAL A 53 9.92 -5.29 -8.23
C VAL A 53 9.63 -4.65 -9.58
N ASP A 54 8.99 -5.39 -10.46
CA ASP A 54 8.47 -4.87 -11.72
C ASP A 54 6.98 -4.54 -11.59
N PHE A 55 6.69 -3.24 -11.49
CA PHE A 55 5.33 -2.72 -11.44
C PHE A 55 4.65 -2.62 -12.81
N GLY A 56 5.28 -3.13 -13.88
CA GLY A 56 4.79 -3.07 -15.25
C GLY A 56 5.56 -2.07 -16.14
N SER A 57 6.51 -1.32 -15.56
CA SER A 57 7.38 -0.37 -16.30
C SER A 57 8.87 -0.74 -16.21
N GLY A 58 9.15 -2.01 -15.97
CA GLY A 58 10.49 -2.54 -15.72
C GLY A 58 10.85 -2.58 -14.22
N PRO A 59 11.89 -3.36 -13.88
CA PRO A 59 12.27 -3.61 -12.50
C PRO A 59 12.85 -2.35 -11.82
N VAL A 60 12.37 -2.05 -10.63
CA VAL A 60 12.86 -0.95 -9.78
C VAL A 60 13.18 -1.48 -8.39
N SER A 61 14.15 -0.87 -7.72
CA SER A 61 14.42 -1.17 -6.31
C SER A 61 13.20 -0.79 -5.48
N ALA A 62 12.77 -1.68 -4.62
CA ALA A 62 11.63 -1.48 -3.72
C ALA A 62 12.00 -1.83 -2.28
N THR A 63 11.36 -1.18 -1.35
CA THR A 63 11.53 -1.34 0.09
C THR A 63 10.18 -1.53 0.77
N ILE A 64 10.17 -2.20 1.91
CA ILE A 64 8.98 -2.43 2.71
C ILE A 64 8.45 -1.13 3.30
N ILE A 65 7.14 -1.05 3.40
CA ILE A 65 6.43 0.02 4.10
C ILE A 65 5.36 -0.57 5.05
N PRO A 66 5.12 0.06 6.21
CA PRO A 66 4.10 -0.38 7.16
C PRO A 66 2.70 0.10 6.72
N TRP A 67 2.12 -0.51 5.70
CA TRP A 67 0.84 -0.10 5.13
C TRP A 67 -0.32 -0.93 5.70
N GLY A 68 -1.53 -0.37 5.69
CA GLY A 68 -2.73 -1.02 6.23
C GLY A 68 -3.11 -2.33 5.55
N ASP A 69 -2.62 -2.52 4.32
CA ASP A 69 -2.81 -3.74 3.53
C ASP A 69 -2.31 -5.01 4.22
N LEU A 70 -1.33 -4.91 5.13
CA LEU A 70 -0.90 -6.05 5.94
C LEU A 70 -2.08 -6.68 6.69
N ALA A 71 -2.95 -5.87 7.27
CA ALA A 71 -4.11 -6.34 8.02
C ALA A 71 -5.29 -6.68 7.10
N THR A 72 -5.60 -5.81 6.13
CA THR A 72 -6.76 -5.99 5.26
C THR A 72 -6.59 -7.16 4.30
N ALA A 73 -5.39 -7.37 3.75
CA ALA A 73 -5.11 -8.52 2.90
C ALA A 73 -5.14 -9.84 3.69
N TYR A 74 -4.60 -9.85 4.92
CA TYR A 74 -4.71 -11.02 5.80
C TYR A 74 -6.17 -11.36 6.13
N TRP A 75 -6.95 -10.35 6.51
CA TRP A 75 -8.39 -10.51 6.76
C TRP A 75 -9.14 -11.09 5.57
N GLN A 76 -8.77 -10.66 4.36
CA GLN A 76 -9.45 -11.08 3.14
C GLN A 76 -9.00 -12.46 2.64
N THR A 77 -7.71 -12.77 2.73
CA THR A 77 -7.12 -13.94 2.07
C THR A 77 -6.74 -15.07 3.01
N GLY A 78 -6.49 -14.78 4.29
CA GLY A 78 -5.93 -15.71 5.27
C GLY A 78 -4.47 -16.06 5.04
N ILE A 79 -3.79 -15.44 4.05
CA ILE A 79 -2.37 -15.73 3.76
C ILE A 79 -1.50 -15.24 4.92
N PRO A 80 -0.71 -16.12 5.57
CA PRO A 80 -0.06 -15.78 6.84
C PRO A 80 1.18 -14.91 6.73
N ASN A 81 1.77 -14.78 5.52
CA ASN A 81 2.99 -14.01 5.32
C ASN A 81 2.72 -12.94 4.26
N ILE A 82 2.74 -11.66 4.67
CA ILE A 82 2.44 -10.53 3.78
C ILE A 82 3.50 -9.45 3.95
N SER A 83 3.95 -8.90 2.83
CA SER A 83 4.80 -7.72 2.77
C SER A 83 4.21 -6.68 1.80
N VAL A 84 4.39 -5.39 2.10
CA VAL A 84 3.96 -4.31 1.21
C VAL A 84 5.16 -3.47 0.81
N TYR A 85 5.30 -3.21 -0.49
CA TYR A 85 6.46 -2.57 -1.09
C TYR A 85 6.10 -1.25 -1.79
N THR A 86 7.07 -0.35 -1.80
CA THR A 86 7.04 0.86 -2.63
C THR A 86 8.42 1.09 -3.23
N PRO A 87 8.53 1.75 -4.40
CA PRO A 87 9.83 2.12 -4.93
C PRO A 87 10.66 2.88 -3.89
N GLY A 88 11.86 2.42 -3.68
CA GLY A 88 12.78 3.00 -2.71
C GLY A 88 14.10 2.25 -2.66
N LYS A 89 15.11 2.91 -2.13
CA LYS A 89 16.40 2.29 -1.82
C LYS A 89 16.55 2.24 -0.32
N SER A 90 16.86 1.08 0.20
CA SER A 90 17.26 0.90 1.59
C SER A 90 18.74 0.59 1.68
N SER A 91 19.35 0.92 2.79
CA SER A 91 20.76 0.67 3.05
C SER A 91 21.00 0.33 4.52
N LYS A 92 22.09 -0.38 4.78
CA LYS A 92 22.52 -0.68 6.16
C LYS A 92 22.76 0.59 7.00
N ALA A 93 23.08 1.72 6.38
CA ALA A 93 23.19 3.01 7.07
C ALA A 93 21.83 3.49 7.59
N GLN A 94 20.74 3.25 6.84
CA GLN A 94 19.38 3.55 7.29
C GLN A 94 18.97 2.68 8.49
N ASP A 95 19.41 1.41 8.55
CA ASP A 95 19.17 0.54 9.70
C ASP A 95 19.76 1.10 11.01
N LEU A 96 20.86 1.84 10.91
CA LEU A 96 21.51 2.49 12.06
C LEU A 96 20.81 3.80 12.46
N ILE A 97 20.41 4.60 11.48
CA ILE A 97 19.92 5.97 11.69
C ILE A 97 18.42 5.96 12.03
N LEU A 98 17.64 5.10 11.38
CA LEU A 98 16.18 5.11 11.55
C LEU A 98 15.73 4.87 13.00
N PRO A 99 16.31 3.94 13.78
CA PRO A 99 15.93 3.77 15.20
C PRO A 99 16.10 5.05 16.05
N LEU A 100 17.11 5.86 15.74
CA LEU A 100 17.33 7.14 16.41
C LEU A 100 16.23 8.14 16.04
N ILE A 101 15.87 8.21 14.75
CA ILE A 101 14.77 9.04 14.26
C ILE A 101 13.44 8.58 14.87
N GLN A 102 13.18 7.27 14.89
CA GLN A 102 11.99 6.70 15.51
C GLN A 102 11.87 7.08 16.99
N THR A 103 12.97 6.97 17.73
CA THR A 103 13.01 7.35 19.16
C THR A 103 12.72 8.83 19.34
N ALA A 104 13.33 9.71 18.53
CA ALA A 104 13.05 11.14 18.56
C ALA A 104 11.59 11.44 18.18
N MET A 105 11.05 10.74 17.20
CA MET A 105 9.67 10.91 16.72
C MET A 105 8.59 10.34 17.66
N LYS A 106 8.95 9.65 18.74
CA LYS A 106 8.03 9.36 19.85
C LYS A 106 7.63 10.61 20.62
N SER A 107 8.39 11.70 20.50
CA SER A 107 8.06 12.99 21.12
C SER A 107 6.89 13.67 20.39
N THR A 108 5.77 13.80 21.08
CA THR A 108 4.56 14.50 20.57
C THR A 108 4.85 15.97 20.23
N LYS A 109 5.77 16.62 20.95
CA LYS A 109 6.21 17.99 20.66
C LYS A 109 6.95 18.08 19.32
N LEU A 110 7.88 17.15 19.06
CA LEU A 110 8.63 17.11 17.80
C LEU A 110 7.69 16.78 16.64
N GLN A 111 6.84 15.75 16.78
CA GLN A 111 5.80 15.47 15.79
C GLN A 111 4.93 16.68 15.50
N GLY A 112 4.50 17.40 16.52
CA GLY A 112 3.68 18.61 16.38
C GLY A 112 4.37 19.71 15.59
N MET A 113 5.68 19.93 15.80
CA MET A 113 6.47 20.90 15.01
C MET A 113 6.58 20.48 13.53
N VAL A 114 6.86 19.20 13.26
CA VAL A 114 6.97 18.68 11.91
C VAL A 114 5.62 18.77 11.19
N LYS A 115 4.51 18.37 11.84
CA LYS A 115 3.16 18.46 11.30
C LYS A 115 2.74 19.90 10.98
N LYS A 116 3.09 20.87 11.83
CA LYS A 116 2.85 22.30 11.57
C LYS A 116 3.63 22.79 10.34
N ARG A 117 4.87 22.31 10.15
CA ARG A 117 5.67 22.65 8.96
C ARG A 117 5.08 22.05 7.69
N ILE A 118 4.61 20.78 7.74
CA ILE A 118 3.91 20.12 6.65
C ILE A 118 2.66 20.93 6.25
N GLN A 119 1.82 21.30 7.21
CA GLN A 119 0.61 22.09 6.97
C GLN A 119 0.86 23.40 6.21
N LYS A 120 2.04 24.01 6.41
CA LYS A 120 2.41 25.27 5.78
C LYS A 120 3.03 25.11 4.39
N ARG A 121 3.60 23.94 4.07
CA ARG A 121 4.44 23.75 2.88
C ARG A 121 3.93 22.71 1.89
N VAL A 122 3.08 21.81 2.35
CA VAL A 122 2.55 20.72 1.54
C VAL A 122 1.12 21.08 1.14
N THR A 123 0.88 21.24 -0.14
CA THR A 123 -0.44 21.59 -0.70
C THR A 123 -1.20 20.38 -1.25
N GLY A 124 -0.49 19.28 -1.49
CA GLY A 124 -1.02 18.12 -2.20
C GLY A 124 -1.00 18.29 -3.72
N PRO A 125 -1.32 17.23 -4.47
CA PRO A 125 -1.40 17.30 -5.91
C PRO A 125 -2.68 18.04 -6.34
N ASP A 126 -2.54 18.96 -7.29
CA ASP A 126 -3.67 19.55 -7.99
C ASP A 126 -4.27 18.57 -9.01
N GLU A 127 -5.35 18.96 -9.68
CA GLU A 127 -6.05 18.11 -10.65
C GLU A 127 -5.15 17.71 -11.82
N ALA A 128 -4.39 18.66 -12.36
CA ALA A 128 -3.48 18.41 -13.48
C ALA A 128 -2.37 17.42 -13.10
N SER A 129 -1.81 17.56 -11.90
CA SER A 129 -0.81 16.62 -11.37
C SER A 129 -1.40 15.23 -11.14
N ARG A 130 -2.63 15.13 -10.64
CA ARG A 130 -3.31 13.84 -10.48
C ARG A 130 -3.55 13.15 -11.82
N ALA A 131 -4.01 13.89 -12.83
CA ALA A 131 -4.27 13.35 -14.16
C ALA A 131 -3.01 12.78 -14.84
N GLN A 132 -1.83 13.32 -14.53
CA GLN A 132 -0.54 12.91 -15.11
C GLN A 132 0.21 11.87 -14.27
N SER A 133 -0.35 11.42 -13.15
CA SER A 133 0.37 10.58 -12.18
C SER A 133 -0.43 9.31 -11.85
N PRO A 134 -0.51 8.34 -12.78
CA PRO A 134 -1.15 7.07 -12.50
C PRO A 134 -0.44 6.32 -11.37
N THR A 135 -1.14 5.36 -10.78
CA THR A 135 -0.58 4.44 -9.80
C THR A 135 -0.49 3.05 -10.40
N LEU A 136 0.70 2.49 -10.40
CA LEU A 136 0.95 1.11 -10.80
C LEU A 136 0.87 0.25 -9.53
N VAL A 137 -0.02 -0.73 -9.54
CA VAL A 137 -0.21 -1.68 -8.44
C VAL A 137 0.25 -3.05 -8.88
N TRP A 138 0.93 -3.75 -7.99
CA TRP A 138 1.48 -5.07 -8.20
C TRP A 138 1.18 -5.96 -7.00
N GLY A 139 0.90 -7.22 -7.26
CA GLY A 139 0.77 -8.25 -6.24
C GLY A 139 1.34 -9.56 -6.73
N GLU A 140 2.01 -10.31 -5.85
CA GLU A 140 2.55 -11.63 -6.13
C GLU A 140 2.19 -12.58 -4.99
N ALA A 141 1.48 -13.65 -5.32
CA ALA A 141 1.18 -14.73 -4.39
C ALA A 141 2.07 -15.93 -4.69
N ARG A 142 2.64 -16.56 -3.64
CA ARG A 142 3.48 -17.76 -3.76
C ARG A 142 3.00 -18.86 -2.82
N ASN A 143 3.10 -20.10 -3.29
CA ASN A 143 2.84 -21.28 -2.47
C ASN A 143 4.15 -21.93 -1.97
N ALA A 144 4.02 -22.93 -1.10
CA ALA A 144 5.15 -23.65 -0.54
C ALA A 144 5.97 -24.44 -1.57
N GLN A 145 5.42 -24.70 -2.75
CA GLN A 145 6.09 -25.39 -3.86
C GLN A 145 6.93 -24.43 -4.73
N GLY A 146 6.89 -23.13 -4.44
CA GLY A 146 7.62 -22.11 -5.19
C GLY A 146 6.91 -21.63 -6.45
N GLN A 147 5.68 -22.06 -6.71
CA GLN A 147 4.88 -21.53 -7.81
C GLN A 147 4.40 -20.13 -7.44
N SER A 148 4.40 -19.22 -8.39
CA SER A 148 3.93 -17.84 -8.18
C SER A 148 2.90 -17.39 -9.21
N ARG A 149 2.04 -16.49 -8.78
CA ARG A 149 1.11 -15.75 -9.63
C ARG A 149 1.24 -14.28 -9.35
N THR A 150 1.48 -13.52 -10.40
CA THR A 150 1.63 -12.07 -10.33
C THR A 150 0.44 -11.38 -11.00
N CYS A 151 -0.08 -10.37 -10.33
CA CYS A 151 -1.12 -9.50 -10.86
C CYS A 151 -0.61 -8.06 -10.94
N ARG A 152 -0.95 -7.34 -12.01
CA ARG A 152 -0.66 -5.92 -12.17
C ARG A 152 -1.88 -5.18 -12.65
N VAL A 153 -2.02 -3.94 -12.20
CA VAL A 153 -3.05 -3.02 -12.70
C VAL A 153 -2.52 -1.59 -12.64
N GLU A 154 -2.83 -0.82 -13.67
CA GLU A 154 -2.63 0.62 -13.67
C GLU A 154 -3.95 1.30 -13.32
N THR A 155 -3.92 2.19 -12.33
CA THR A 155 -5.07 2.97 -11.90
C THR A 155 -4.79 4.46 -12.06
N PRO A 156 -5.81 5.32 -12.08
CA PRO A 156 -5.61 6.74 -11.87
C PRO A 156 -4.83 7.03 -10.59
N ASN A 157 -4.52 8.28 -10.36
CA ASN A 157 -3.86 8.71 -9.11
C ASN A 157 -4.62 8.18 -7.88
N GLY A 158 -3.89 7.73 -6.85
CA GLY A 158 -4.48 7.14 -5.66
C GLY A 158 -5.54 8.00 -4.96
N TYR A 159 -5.47 9.35 -5.05
CA TYR A 159 -6.54 10.21 -4.53
C TYR A 159 -7.80 10.15 -5.38
N THR A 160 -7.68 10.05 -6.71
CA THR A 160 -8.81 9.85 -7.63
C THR A 160 -9.46 8.50 -7.37
N VAL A 161 -8.67 7.43 -7.31
CA VAL A 161 -9.14 6.08 -6.95
C VAL A 161 -9.89 6.07 -5.61
N THR A 162 -9.39 6.82 -4.62
CA THR A 162 -10.07 6.92 -3.31
C THR A 162 -11.45 7.57 -3.45
N MET A 163 -11.57 8.65 -4.21
CA MET A 163 -12.86 9.35 -4.41
C MET A 163 -13.85 8.46 -5.18
N ASP A 164 -13.42 7.90 -6.31
CA ASP A 164 -14.27 7.07 -7.17
C ASP A 164 -14.66 5.76 -6.46
N GLY A 165 -13.72 5.15 -5.74
CA GLY A 165 -13.97 3.95 -4.96
C GLY A 165 -14.98 4.16 -3.81
N ILE A 166 -14.95 5.33 -3.14
CA ILE A 166 -15.95 5.70 -2.13
C ILE A 166 -17.33 5.85 -2.77
N LEU A 167 -17.43 6.55 -3.91
CA LEU A 167 -18.70 6.74 -4.63
C LEU A 167 -19.27 5.39 -5.09
N LEU A 168 -18.46 4.57 -5.75
CA LEU A 168 -18.85 3.23 -6.19
C LEU A 168 -19.34 2.35 -5.02
N SER A 169 -18.64 2.40 -3.89
CA SER A 169 -19.01 1.65 -2.69
C SER A 169 -20.33 2.17 -2.10
N ALA A 170 -20.54 3.49 -2.07
CA ALA A 170 -21.76 4.09 -1.58
C ALA A 170 -22.95 3.74 -2.46
N GLU A 171 -22.82 3.82 -3.79
CA GLU A 171 -23.86 3.42 -4.74
C GLU A 171 -24.24 1.94 -4.60
N PHE A 172 -23.24 1.06 -4.43
CA PHE A 172 -23.47 -0.35 -4.19
C PHE A 172 -24.26 -0.56 -2.88
N LEU A 173 -23.85 0.09 -1.79
CA LEU A 173 -24.47 -0.07 -0.48
C LEU A 173 -25.91 0.44 -0.41
N LEU A 174 -26.30 1.41 -1.24
CA LEU A 174 -27.70 1.87 -1.34
C LEU A 174 -28.67 0.78 -1.87
N GLN A 175 -28.13 -0.22 -2.56
CA GLN A 175 -28.90 -1.32 -3.15
C GLN A 175 -28.59 -2.67 -2.49
N TYR A 176 -27.69 -2.69 -1.52
CA TYR A 176 -27.24 -3.91 -0.85
C TYR A 176 -28.22 -4.30 0.26
N ASP A 177 -28.79 -5.49 0.14
CA ASP A 177 -29.71 -6.10 1.11
C ASP A 177 -29.14 -7.34 1.82
N GLY A 178 -27.84 -7.57 1.66
CA GLY A 178 -27.12 -8.71 2.25
C GLY A 178 -26.80 -8.55 3.73
N ALA A 179 -26.04 -9.50 4.25
CA ALA A 179 -25.65 -9.50 5.65
C ALA A 179 -24.80 -8.28 6.02
N GLY A 180 -25.07 -7.68 7.18
CA GLY A 180 -24.22 -6.64 7.76
C GLY A 180 -22.86 -7.18 8.18
N GLY A 181 -21.85 -6.32 8.23
CA GLY A 181 -20.49 -6.71 8.63
C GLY A 181 -19.45 -5.68 8.28
N CYS A 182 -18.18 -6.09 8.41
CA CYS A 182 -17.02 -5.33 7.97
C CYS A 182 -16.41 -6.05 6.76
N PHE A 183 -16.42 -5.39 5.62
CA PHE A 183 -15.95 -5.96 4.35
C PHE A 183 -14.96 -5.02 3.67
N THR A 184 -14.00 -5.58 2.95
CA THR A 184 -13.27 -4.81 1.93
C THR A 184 -14.17 -4.62 0.69
N PRO A 185 -13.94 -3.60 -0.15
CA PRO A 185 -14.67 -3.46 -1.40
C PRO A 185 -14.61 -4.73 -2.27
N ALA A 186 -13.47 -5.40 -2.33
CA ALA A 186 -13.31 -6.63 -3.10
C ALA A 186 -14.10 -7.84 -2.52
N GLN A 187 -14.25 -7.92 -1.19
CA GLN A 187 -15.12 -8.93 -0.58
C GLN A 187 -16.60 -8.68 -0.87
N LEU A 188 -16.99 -7.43 -0.94
CA LEU A 188 -18.39 -7.03 -1.09
C LEU A 188 -18.85 -7.03 -2.55
N MET A 189 -17.99 -6.57 -3.46
CA MET A 189 -18.34 -6.30 -4.86
C MET A 189 -17.61 -7.18 -5.89
N GLY A 190 -16.68 -8.03 -5.44
CA GLY A 190 -15.84 -8.88 -6.29
C GLY A 190 -14.43 -8.36 -6.48
N ALA A 191 -13.50 -9.25 -6.85
CA ALA A 191 -12.08 -8.93 -7.01
C ALA A 191 -11.81 -7.98 -8.20
N ASP A 192 -12.72 -7.96 -9.17
CA ASP A 192 -12.69 -7.11 -10.37
C ASP A 192 -13.22 -5.69 -10.14
N VAL A 193 -13.63 -5.36 -8.93
CA VAL A 193 -14.21 -4.05 -8.60
C VAL A 193 -13.30 -2.88 -8.99
N VAL A 194 -11.98 -3.07 -8.94
CA VAL A 194 -11.01 -2.04 -9.30
C VAL A 194 -11.09 -1.68 -10.80
N GLU A 195 -11.43 -2.62 -11.67
CA GLU A 195 -11.58 -2.39 -13.12
C GLU A 195 -12.82 -1.54 -13.47
N ARG A 196 -13.77 -1.43 -12.54
CA ARG A 196 -14.97 -0.59 -12.70
C ARG A 196 -14.67 0.89 -12.44
N LEU A 197 -13.51 1.21 -11.87
CA LEU A 197 -13.10 2.60 -11.63
C LEU A 197 -12.65 3.25 -12.94
N PRO A 198 -13.16 4.45 -13.26
CA PRO A 198 -12.80 5.13 -14.51
C PRO A 198 -11.30 5.32 -14.67
N GLY A 199 -10.76 4.96 -15.84
CA GLY A 199 -9.34 5.09 -16.16
C GLY A 199 -8.44 4.00 -15.59
N THR A 200 -9.01 2.95 -15.00
CA THR A 200 -8.26 1.76 -14.56
C THR A 200 -8.08 0.79 -15.73
N SER A 201 -6.89 0.20 -15.86
CA SER A 201 -6.62 -0.85 -16.84
C SER A 201 -7.26 -2.18 -16.42
N GLU A 202 -7.32 -3.13 -17.36
CA GLU A 202 -7.60 -4.53 -17.03
C GLU A 202 -6.50 -5.12 -16.13
N LEU A 203 -6.88 -6.08 -15.29
CA LEU A 203 -5.97 -6.85 -14.46
C LEU A 203 -5.09 -7.77 -15.34
N SER A 204 -3.79 -7.57 -15.31
CA SER A 204 -2.82 -8.41 -16.01
C SER A 204 -2.31 -9.50 -15.08
N LEU A 205 -2.61 -10.75 -15.42
CA LEU A 205 -2.20 -11.94 -14.67
C LEU A 205 -1.07 -12.67 -15.41
N SER A 206 -0.04 -13.08 -14.68
CA SER A 206 1.04 -13.94 -15.16
C SER A 206 1.38 -15.02 -14.14
N GLU A 207 1.77 -16.20 -14.62
CA GLU A 207 2.17 -17.36 -13.81
C GLU A 207 3.65 -17.66 -14.05
N THR A 208 4.38 -18.02 -12.99
CA THR A 208 5.79 -18.44 -13.05
C THR A 208 6.01 -19.65 -12.18
#